data_bab4656c10dc30f1b3af06efd709579b
#
_entry.id   bab4656c10dc30f1b3af06efd709579b
#
_cell.length_a   1.000
_cell.length_b   1.000
_cell.length_c   1.000
_cell.angle_alpha   90.00
_cell.angle_beta   90.00
_cell.angle_gamma   90.00
#
_symmetry.space_group_name_H-M   'P 1'
#
loop_
_entity.id
_entity.type
_entity.pdbx_description
1 polymer ?
#
loop_
_entity_poly.entity_id
_entity_poly.type
_entity_poly.pdbx_seq_one_letter_code
_entity_poly.pdbx_strand_id
1 'polypeptide(L)'
;MKIPMLFAALLWVAGCATVQNSANSSLETEPDQVMVEAKFTEAGALLSAPRIVTISGKEARIEMGELAAVPGQSEPVQSGILLTILPEIRDAKIAFRGLCQVKQRAGRSDRLGLKMAAFHTREAFFEGIASSGEIKRVEIEHSNGDRLTVTLKFTVVVNLPKRLSSR
;
A
#
# COMPACT_ATOMS: atom_id res chain seq x y z
N MET A 1 83.02 24.25 13.59
CA MET A 1 81.99 23.32 14.21
C MET A 1 81.42 22.49 13.09
N LYS A 2 81.73 21.16 13.07
CA LYS A 2 81.34 20.22 12.02
C LYS A 2 80.12 19.47 12.48
N ILE A 3 79.00 19.50 11.67
CA ILE A 3 77.82 18.74 11.90
C ILE A 3 77.82 17.52 10.97
N PRO A 4 77.73 16.29 11.45
CA PRO A 4 77.67 15.13 10.56
C PRO A 4 76.19 14.88 10.12
N MET A 5 76.11 14.66 8.82
CA MET A 5 74.94 14.23 8.10
C MET A 5 74.58 12.77 8.42
N LEU A 6 73.43 12.48 8.95
CA LEU A 6 72.94 11.11 9.19
C LEU A 6 71.98 10.75 8.06
N PHE A 7 72.37 9.82 7.20
CA PHE A 7 71.48 9.22 6.17
C PHE A 7 70.58 8.19 6.82
N ALA A 8 69.27 8.42 6.79
CA ALA A 8 68.29 7.43 7.16
C ALA A 8 67.76 6.75 5.89
N ALA A 9 68.06 5.47 5.76
CA ALA A 9 67.55 4.63 4.68
C ALA A 9 66.06 4.26 4.96
N LEU A 10 65.20 4.69 4.10
CA LEU A 10 63.79 4.26 4.11
C LEU A 10 63.65 2.92 3.37
N LEU A 11 63.38 1.86 4.11
CA LEU A 11 62.93 0.57 3.57
C LEU A 11 61.46 0.66 3.17
N TRP A 12 61.16 0.60 1.89
CA TRP A 12 59.81 0.42 1.34
C TRP A 12 59.44 -1.06 1.45
N VAL A 13 58.53 -1.39 2.38
CA VAL A 13 57.89 -2.68 2.41
C VAL A 13 56.66 -2.58 1.50
N ALA A 14 56.73 -3.19 0.32
CA ALA A 14 55.61 -3.36 -0.58
C ALA A 14 54.67 -4.42 0.02
N GLY A 15 53.66 -4.00 0.79
CA GLY A 15 52.55 -4.85 1.25
C GLY A 15 51.61 -5.09 0.09
N CYS A 16 51.63 -6.30 -0.51
CA CYS A 16 50.54 -6.79 -1.35
C CYS A 16 49.28 -6.92 -0.51
N ALA A 17 48.40 -5.94 -0.57
CA ALA A 17 47.06 -6.06 -0.07
C ALA A 17 46.27 -6.96 -1.02
N THR A 18 46.13 -8.24 -0.68
CA THR A 18 45.11 -9.10 -1.30
C THR A 18 43.74 -8.57 -0.92
N VAL A 19 43.12 -7.89 -1.87
CA VAL A 19 41.69 -7.55 -1.76
C VAL A 19 40.92 -8.86 -1.82
N GLN A 20 40.58 -9.42 -0.67
CA GLN A 20 39.59 -10.44 -0.55
C GLN A 20 38.22 -9.77 -0.88
N ASN A 21 37.83 -9.91 -2.14
CA ASN A 21 36.46 -9.64 -2.56
C ASN A 21 35.55 -10.70 -1.88
N SER A 22 35.20 -10.46 -0.62
CA SER A 22 34.11 -11.16 0.02
C SER A 22 32.84 -10.74 -0.75
N ALA A 23 32.52 -11.51 -1.78
CA ALA A 23 31.19 -11.49 -2.35
C ALA A 23 30.22 -11.92 -1.24
N ASN A 24 29.85 -10.98 -0.38
CA ASN A 24 28.65 -11.07 0.42
C ASN A 24 27.48 -11.07 -0.58
N SER A 25 27.16 -12.24 -1.15
CA SER A 25 25.82 -12.49 -1.65
C SER A 25 24.92 -12.56 -0.43
N SER A 26 24.56 -11.38 0.11
CA SER A 26 23.39 -11.24 0.94
C SER A 26 22.26 -11.78 0.08
N LEU A 27 21.74 -12.94 0.44
CA LEU A 27 20.45 -13.41 -0.02
C LEU A 27 19.49 -12.27 0.36
N GLU A 28 19.18 -11.38 -0.61
CA GLU A 28 18.11 -10.40 -0.45
C GLU A 28 16.86 -11.22 -0.21
N THR A 29 16.48 -11.34 1.05
CA THR A 29 15.22 -11.93 1.42
C THR A 29 14.16 -11.00 0.85
N GLU A 30 13.44 -11.44 -0.17
CA GLU A 30 12.33 -10.67 -0.72
C GLU A 30 11.37 -10.31 0.43
N PRO A 31 10.93 -9.06 0.51
CA PRO A 31 10.09 -8.61 1.60
C PRO A 31 8.76 -9.37 1.58
N ASP A 32 8.27 -9.71 2.75
CA ASP A 32 6.98 -10.35 2.92
C ASP A 32 5.87 -9.53 2.25
N GLN A 33 5.04 -10.19 1.48
CA GLN A 33 3.94 -9.57 0.74
C GLN A 33 2.59 -10.02 1.27
N VAL A 34 1.62 -9.13 1.21
CA VAL A 34 0.24 -9.40 1.58
C VAL A 34 -0.67 -9.09 0.38
N MET A 35 -1.43 -10.09 -0.05
CA MET A 35 -2.53 -9.89 -0.98
C MET A 35 -3.78 -9.50 -0.20
N VAL A 36 -4.39 -8.40 -0.59
CA VAL A 36 -5.67 -7.90 -0.06
C VAL A 36 -6.72 -8.05 -1.16
N GLU A 37 -7.73 -8.86 -0.91
CA GLU A 37 -8.93 -8.98 -1.74
C GLU A 37 -10.04 -8.21 -1.04
N ALA A 38 -10.58 -7.17 -1.68
CA ALA A 38 -11.70 -6.40 -1.17
C ALA A 38 -12.94 -6.68 -2.01
N LYS A 39 -14.10 -6.84 -1.36
CA LYS A 39 -15.39 -6.99 -2.01
C LYS A 39 -16.34 -5.96 -1.45
N PHE A 40 -16.89 -5.12 -2.31
CA PHE A 40 -17.84 -4.07 -1.96
C PHE A 40 -19.24 -4.49 -2.39
N THR A 41 -20.17 -4.50 -1.44
CA THR A 41 -21.58 -4.83 -1.70
C THR A 41 -22.48 -3.78 -1.07
N GLU A 42 -23.51 -3.33 -1.80
CA GLU A 42 -24.53 -2.39 -1.33
C GLU A 42 -25.89 -2.99 -1.58
N ALA A 43 -26.75 -3.01 -0.56
CA ALA A 43 -28.07 -3.65 -0.60
C ALA A 43 -28.03 -5.09 -1.17
N GLY A 44 -26.94 -5.83 -0.91
CA GLY A 44 -26.72 -7.19 -1.41
C GLY A 44 -26.17 -7.28 -2.84
N ALA A 45 -26.16 -6.19 -3.59
CA ALA A 45 -25.58 -6.16 -4.94
C ALA A 45 -24.05 -5.98 -4.88
N LEU A 46 -23.31 -6.72 -5.70
CA LEU A 46 -21.88 -6.56 -5.86
C LEU A 46 -21.59 -5.29 -6.67
N LEU A 47 -20.85 -4.35 -6.05
CA LEU A 47 -20.36 -3.15 -6.73
C LEU A 47 -19.01 -3.40 -7.39
N SER A 48 -18.08 -4.00 -6.65
CA SER A 48 -16.72 -4.29 -7.14
C SER A 48 -16.02 -5.31 -6.25
N ALA A 49 -14.97 -5.95 -6.80
CA ALA A 49 -14.15 -6.92 -6.07
C ALA A 49 -12.67 -6.80 -6.47
N PRO A 50 -12.01 -5.69 -6.14
CA PRO A 50 -10.60 -5.49 -6.49
C PRO A 50 -9.67 -6.35 -5.64
N ARG A 51 -8.45 -6.54 -6.18
CA ARG A 51 -7.36 -7.25 -5.54
C ARG A 51 -6.07 -6.46 -5.71
N ILE A 52 -5.27 -6.38 -4.65
CA ILE A 52 -3.98 -5.72 -4.66
C ILE A 52 -2.96 -6.53 -3.85
N VAL A 53 -1.70 -6.50 -4.27
CA VAL A 53 -0.57 -7.04 -3.51
C VAL A 53 0.29 -5.90 -3.05
N THR A 54 0.64 -5.88 -1.78
CA THR A 54 1.53 -4.88 -1.18
C THR A 54 2.57 -5.54 -0.29
N ILE A 55 3.66 -4.84 -0.03
CA ILE A 55 4.68 -5.25 0.93
C ILE A 55 4.14 -5.06 2.35
N SER A 56 4.44 -5.98 3.26
CA SER A 56 4.14 -5.85 4.68
C SER A 56 4.65 -4.52 5.24
N GLY A 57 3.79 -3.77 5.93
CA GLY A 57 4.10 -2.45 6.44
C GLY A 57 4.07 -1.32 5.40
N LYS A 58 3.63 -1.59 4.17
CA LYS A 58 3.41 -0.57 3.13
C LYS A 58 1.92 -0.38 2.85
N GLU A 59 1.56 0.88 2.71
CA GLU A 59 0.19 1.26 2.34
C GLU A 59 -0.15 0.80 0.93
N ALA A 60 -1.36 0.27 0.78
CA ALA A 60 -1.97 -0.03 -0.50
C ALA A 60 -3.21 0.84 -0.68
N ARG A 61 -3.45 1.30 -1.91
CA ARG A 61 -4.57 2.16 -2.27
C ARG A 61 -5.32 1.59 -3.46
N ILE A 62 -6.62 1.47 -3.31
CA ILE A 62 -7.54 1.03 -4.35
C ILE A 62 -8.53 2.16 -4.62
N GLU A 63 -8.55 2.65 -5.83
CA GLU A 63 -9.51 3.66 -6.28
C GLU A 63 -10.41 3.07 -7.35
N MET A 64 -11.71 3.26 -7.18
CA MET A 64 -12.73 2.82 -8.12
C MET A 64 -13.77 3.91 -8.26
N GLY A 65 -13.97 4.40 -9.45
CA GLY A 65 -14.96 5.45 -9.65
C GLY A 65 -14.77 6.18 -10.98
N GLU A 66 -15.53 7.25 -11.12
CA GLU A 66 -15.56 8.07 -12.31
C GLU A 66 -15.14 9.51 -11.99
N LEU A 67 -14.46 10.14 -12.91
CA LEU A 67 -14.20 11.57 -12.88
C LEU A 67 -15.41 12.31 -13.45
N ALA A 68 -16.12 13.04 -12.58
CA ALA A 68 -17.27 13.83 -12.97
C ALA A 68 -16.87 15.30 -13.14
N ALA A 69 -17.07 15.86 -14.33
CA ALA A 69 -16.96 17.31 -14.54
C ALA A 69 -18.04 18.03 -13.73
N VAL A 70 -17.63 19.01 -12.93
CA VAL A 70 -18.53 19.84 -12.13
C VAL A 70 -18.56 21.23 -12.72
N PRO A 71 -19.72 21.75 -13.09
CA PRO A 71 -19.83 23.11 -13.59
C PRO A 71 -19.24 24.12 -12.61
N GLY A 72 -18.37 24.99 -13.05
CA GLY A 72 -17.71 26.02 -12.23
C GLY A 72 -16.47 25.55 -11.46
N GLN A 73 -16.04 24.30 -11.61
CA GLN A 73 -14.75 23.81 -11.12
C GLN A 73 -13.81 23.51 -12.28
N SER A 74 -12.54 23.90 -12.13
CA SER A 74 -11.50 23.64 -13.13
C SER A 74 -11.07 22.18 -13.17
N GLU A 75 -11.20 21.48 -12.04
CA GLU A 75 -10.81 20.09 -11.90
C GLU A 75 -12.03 19.17 -11.76
N PRO A 76 -12.02 17.99 -12.41
CA PRO A 76 -13.07 17.02 -12.24
C PRO A 76 -13.05 16.45 -10.81
N VAL A 77 -14.23 16.20 -10.27
CA VAL A 77 -14.37 15.58 -8.95
C VAL A 77 -14.50 14.08 -9.11
N GLN A 78 -13.66 13.34 -8.42
CA GLN A 78 -13.75 11.89 -8.39
C GLN A 78 -14.95 11.48 -7.52
N SER A 79 -15.82 10.66 -8.09
CA SER A 79 -16.88 9.95 -7.37
C SER A 79 -16.58 8.46 -7.37
N GLY A 80 -16.93 7.74 -6.31
CA GLY A 80 -16.65 6.31 -6.21
C GLY A 80 -16.15 5.89 -4.84
N ILE A 81 -15.36 4.84 -4.81
CA ILE A 81 -14.84 4.21 -3.60
C ILE A 81 -13.31 4.36 -3.59
N LEU A 82 -12.79 4.84 -2.47
CA LEU A 82 -11.38 4.85 -2.13
C LEU A 82 -11.17 3.94 -0.93
N LEU A 83 -10.32 2.94 -1.07
CA LEU A 83 -9.87 2.08 0.02
C LEU A 83 -8.37 2.26 0.19
N THR A 84 -7.96 2.75 1.34
CA THR A 84 -6.56 2.79 1.77
C THR A 84 -6.37 1.75 2.87
N ILE A 85 -5.33 0.93 2.78
CA ILE A 85 -5.09 -0.13 3.74
C ILE A 85 -3.59 -0.34 3.96
N LEU A 86 -3.20 -0.52 5.22
CA LEU A 86 -1.84 -0.81 5.66
C LEU A 86 -1.83 -2.17 6.37
N PRO A 87 -1.50 -3.25 5.69
CA PRO A 87 -1.32 -4.56 6.29
C PRO A 87 0.13 -4.75 6.78
N GLU A 88 0.30 -5.37 7.92
CA GLU A 88 1.59 -5.66 8.51
C GLU A 88 1.60 -7.09 9.09
N ILE A 89 2.56 -7.91 8.66
CA ILE A 89 2.73 -9.27 9.20
C ILE A 89 3.44 -9.19 10.54
N ARG A 90 2.78 -9.70 11.58
CA ARG A 90 3.30 -9.81 12.95
C ARG A 90 2.95 -11.18 13.52
N ASP A 91 3.92 -11.94 13.95
CA ASP A 91 3.73 -13.25 14.61
C ASP A 91 2.78 -14.17 13.82
N ALA A 92 3.03 -14.34 12.53
CA ALA A 92 2.21 -15.14 11.58
C ALA A 92 0.75 -14.67 11.41
N LYS A 93 0.40 -13.52 11.95
CA LYS A 93 -0.89 -12.84 11.74
C LYS A 93 -0.68 -11.56 10.95
N ILE A 94 -1.75 -11.02 10.41
CA ILE A 94 -1.76 -9.77 9.64
C ILE A 94 -2.51 -8.74 10.47
N ALA A 95 -1.78 -7.83 11.10
CA ALA A 95 -2.35 -6.61 11.65
C ALA A 95 -2.68 -5.68 10.48
N PHE A 96 -3.83 -5.03 10.50
CA PHE A 96 -4.22 -4.11 9.44
C PHE A 96 -4.97 -2.92 10.01
N ARG A 97 -4.82 -1.80 9.35
CA ARG A 97 -5.63 -0.59 9.54
C ARG A 97 -5.93 0.02 8.19
N GLY A 98 -7.05 0.70 8.08
CA GLY A 98 -7.44 1.30 6.82
C GLY A 98 -8.54 2.33 6.94
N LEU A 99 -8.80 2.96 5.82
CA LEU A 99 -9.87 3.93 5.60
C LEU A 99 -10.61 3.53 4.33
N CYS A 100 -11.91 3.39 4.43
CA CYS A 100 -12.78 3.32 3.26
C CYS A 100 -13.57 4.61 3.15
N GLN A 101 -13.43 5.29 2.03
CA GLN A 101 -14.17 6.51 1.69
C GLN A 101 -15.06 6.23 0.50
N VAL A 102 -16.33 6.62 0.60
CA VAL A 102 -17.30 6.51 -0.50
C VAL A 102 -17.82 7.89 -0.82
N LYS A 103 -17.63 8.33 -2.06
CA LYS A 103 -18.08 9.61 -2.56
C LYS A 103 -19.07 9.41 -3.68
N GLN A 104 -20.33 9.76 -3.42
CA GLN A 104 -21.43 9.61 -4.36
C GLN A 104 -21.98 10.96 -4.75
N ARG A 105 -22.41 11.07 -6.02
CA ARG A 105 -23.08 12.25 -6.50
C ARG A 105 -24.51 12.29 -5.95
N ALA A 106 -24.85 13.30 -5.17
CA ALA A 106 -26.14 13.47 -4.50
C ALA A 106 -27.23 14.11 -5.37
N GLY A 107 -26.92 14.50 -6.60
CA GLY A 107 -27.86 15.16 -7.51
C GLY A 107 -27.36 16.51 -8.00
N ARG A 108 -28.25 17.23 -8.68
CA ARG A 108 -28.03 18.63 -9.10
C ARG A 108 -28.90 19.51 -8.21
N SER A 109 -28.32 20.51 -7.62
CA SER A 109 -29.06 21.58 -6.95
C SER A 109 -29.04 22.82 -7.83
N ASP A 110 -30.21 23.29 -8.27
CA ASP A 110 -30.35 24.56 -8.96
C ASP A 110 -30.68 25.63 -7.89
N ARG A 111 -29.67 26.21 -7.28
CA ARG A 111 -29.84 27.41 -6.45
C ARG A 111 -29.37 28.64 -7.23
N LEU A 112 -30.23 29.62 -7.35
CA LEU A 112 -29.94 30.92 -7.99
C LEU A 112 -29.45 30.80 -9.45
N GLY A 113 -29.98 29.83 -10.23
CA GLY A 113 -29.56 29.64 -11.62
C GLY A 113 -28.18 29.00 -11.81
N LEU A 114 -27.51 28.63 -10.73
CA LEU A 114 -26.23 27.94 -10.75
C LEU A 114 -26.44 26.43 -10.63
N LYS A 115 -26.00 25.67 -11.65
CA LYS A 115 -26.00 24.21 -11.61
C LYS A 115 -24.86 23.73 -10.73
N MET A 116 -25.14 23.40 -9.48
CA MET A 116 -24.16 22.85 -8.54
C MET A 116 -24.29 21.33 -8.47
N ALA A 117 -23.18 20.62 -8.53
CA ALA A 117 -23.16 19.19 -8.20
C ALA A 117 -22.93 19.02 -6.69
N ALA A 118 -23.82 18.32 -6.02
CA ALA A 118 -23.66 17.94 -4.63
C ALA A 118 -23.05 16.54 -4.57
N PHE A 119 -22.14 16.32 -3.61
CA PHE A 119 -21.56 15.02 -3.32
C PHE A 119 -21.78 14.68 -1.85
N HIS A 120 -22.13 13.43 -1.58
CA HIS A 120 -22.09 12.85 -0.25
C HIS A 120 -20.79 12.06 -0.10
N THR A 121 -20.04 12.37 0.94
CA THR A 121 -18.83 11.61 1.29
C THR A 121 -19.08 10.90 2.60
N ARG A 122 -18.72 9.62 2.66
CA ARG A 122 -18.77 8.78 3.84
C ARG A 122 -17.42 8.15 4.04
N GLU A 123 -17.01 8.01 5.29
CA GLU A 123 -15.73 7.46 5.67
C GLU A 123 -15.90 6.47 6.81
N ALA A 124 -15.19 5.38 6.75
CA ALA A 124 -15.07 4.42 7.83
C ALA A 124 -13.62 4.05 8.04
N PHE A 125 -13.12 4.31 9.24
CA PHE A 125 -11.84 3.81 9.71
C PHE A 125 -12.05 2.41 10.29
N PHE A 126 -11.11 1.54 10.05
CA PHE A 126 -11.12 0.18 10.57
C PHE A 126 -9.71 -0.31 10.85
N GLU A 127 -9.61 -1.18 11.84
CA GLU A 127 -8.38 -1.85 12.22
C GLU A 127 -8.68 -3.24 12.76
N GLY A 128 -7.68 -4.10 12.79
CA GLY A 128 -7.84 -5.43 13.33
C GLY A 128 -6.65 -6.34 13.07
N ILE A 129 -6.86 -7.60 13.41
CA ILE A 129 -5.91 -8.67 13.19
C ILE A 129 -6.64 -9.79 12.46
N ALA A 130 -5.99 -10.37 11.44
CA ALA A 130 -6.50 -11.50 10.67
C ALA A 130 -5.42 -12.58 10.53
N SER A 131 -5.85 -13.82 10.44
CA SER A 131 -5.01 -14.91 9.95
C SER A 131 -4.99 -14.90 8.42
N SER A 132 -3.96 -15.50 7.81
CA SER A 132 -3.92 -15.64 6.35
C SER A 132 -5.13 -16.43 5.85
N GLY A 133 -5.85 -15.87 4.87
CA GLY A 133 -7.10 -16.43 4.34
C GLY A 133 -8.37 -16.04 5.11
N GLU A 134 -8.25 -15.42 6.27
CA GLU A 134 -9.41 -14.99 7.08
C GLU A 134 -10.14 -13.80 6.43
N ILE A 135 -11.45 -13.80 6.58
CA ILE A 135 -12.34 -12.77 6.05
C ILE A 135 -12.77 -11.83 7.19
N LYS A 136 -12.58 -10.54 7.00
CA LYS A 136 -13.08 -9.47 7.88
C LYS A 136 -14.15 -8.67 7.15
N ARG A 137 -15.17 -8.23 7.89
CA ARG A 137 -16.27 -7.43 7.36
C ARG A 137 -16.31 -6.08 8.06
N VAL A 138 -16.46 -5.02 7.26
CA VAL A 138 -16.64 -3.63 7.70
C VAL A 138 -17.96 -3.14 7.11
N GLU A 139 -18.81 -2.58 7.94
CA GLU A 139 -20.09 -2.00 7.49
C GLU A 139 -20.04 -0.49 7.59
N ILE A 140 -20.45 0.19 6.53
CA ILE A 140 -20.52 1.65 6.42
C ILE A 140 -21.99 2.02 6.22
N GLU A 141 -22.59 2.62 7.26
CA GLU A 141 -24.01 3.01 7.22
C GLU A 141 -24.22 4.25 6.37
N HIS A 142 -25.32 4.27 5.65
CA HIS A 142 -25.82 5.40 4.88
C HIS A 142 -26.84 6.20 5.69
N SER A 143 -26.90 7.51 5.47
CA SER A 143 -27.90 8.39 6.07
C SER A 143 -29.35 8.03 5.71
N ASN A 144 -29.58 7.30 4.62
CA ASN A 144 -30.88 6.78 4.17
C ASN A 144 -31.15 5.34 4.63
N GLY A 145 -30.29 4.76 5.49
CA GLY A 145 -30.43 3.39 5.98
C GLY A 145 -29.79 2.31 5.09
N ASP A 146 -29.30 2.65 3.91
CA ASP A 146 -28.54 1.71 3.09
C ASP A 146 -27.18 1.43 3.71
N ARG A 147 -26.67 0.22 3.54
CA ARG A 147 -25.39 -0.22 4.06
C ARG A 147 -24.46 -0.63 2.95
N LEU A 148 -23.28 -0.04 2.93
CA LEU A 148 -22.16 -0.57 2.16
C LEU A 148 -21.39 -1.55 3.03
N THR A 149 -21.28 -2.78 2.59
CA THR A 149 -20.46 -3.81 3.24
C THR A 149 -19.16 -3.97 2.48
N VAL A 150 -18.05 -3.81 3.19
CA VAL A 150 -16.70 -4.09 2.69
C VAL A 150 -16.21 -5.39 3.31
N THR A 151 -16.01 -6.40 2.49
CA THR A 151 -15.45 -7.67 2.91
C THR A 151 -13.98 -7.71 2.50
N LEU A 152 -13.08 -7.89 3.46
CA LEU A 152 -11.63 -7.91 3.26
C LEU A 152 -11.09 -9.31 3.54
N LYS A 153 -10.28 -9.84 2.64
CA LYS A 153 -9.54 -11.08 2.84
C LYS A 153 -8.06 -10.81 2.65
N PHE A 154 -7.26 -11.22 3.62
CA PHE A 154 -5.82 -11.04 3.62
C PHE A 154 -5.15 -12.40 3.40
N THR A 155 -4.17 -12.44 2.51
CA THR A 155 -3.38 -13.65 2.26
C THR A 155 -1.90 -13.32 2.22
N VAL A 156 -1.09 -14.00 2.99
CA VAL A 156 0.37 -13.88 2.92
C VAL A 156 0.83 -14.52 1.61
N VAL A 157 1.54 -13.75 0.80
CA VAL A 157 2.14 -14.24 -0.44
C VAL A 157 3.54 -14.74 -0.13
N VAL A 158 3.72 -16.06 -0.17
CA VAL A 158 5.03 -16.67 0.03
C VAL A 158 5.77 -16.67 -1.30
N ASN A 159 6.82 -15.88 -1.42
CA ASN A 159 7.72 -15.95 -2.56
C ASN A 159 8.58 -17.20 -2.42
N LEU A 160 8.29 -18.24 -3.18
CA LEU A 160 9.17 -19.40 -3.27
C LEU A 160 10.49 -18.93 -3.92
N PRO A 161 11.66 -19.18 -3.29
CA PRO A 161 12.93 -18.83 -3.90
C PRO A 161 13.03 -19.47 -5.28
N LYS A 162 13.27 -18.65 -6.31
CA LYS A 162 13.55 -19.15 -7.67
C LYS A 162 14.77 -20.06 -7.56
N ARG A 163 14.57 -21.38 -7.69
CA ARG A 163 15.68 -22.30 -7.90
C ARG A 163 16.38 -21.84 -9.18
N LEU A 164 17.58 -21.26 -9.02
CA LEU A 164 18.47 -21.03 -10.14
C LEU A 164 18.73 -22.41 -10.74
N SER A 165 18.09 -22.68 -11.89
CA SER A 165 18.37 -23.83 -12.71
C SER A 165 19.81 -23.66 -13.21
N SER A 166 20.75 -24.27 -12.53
CA SER A 166 22.11 -24.43 -13.04
C SER A 166 22.03 -25.34 -14.27
N ARG A 167 22.24 -24.74 -15.43
CA ARG A 167 22.62 -25.44 -16.67
C ARG A 167 24.13 -25.49 -16.76
#